data_e2bdaf28c50afa0461ae572052cdbf57
#
_entry.id   e2bdaf28c50afa0461ae572052cdbf57
#
_cell.length_a   1.000
_cell.length_b   1.000
_cell.length_c   1.000
_cell.angle_alpha   90.00
_cell.angle_beta   90.00
_cell.angle_gamma   90.00
#
_symmetry.space_group_name_H-M   'P 1'
#
loop_
_entity.id
_entity.type
_entity.pdbx_description
1 polymer ?
#
loop_
_entity_poly.entity_id
_entity_poly.type
_entity_poly.pdbx_seq_one_letter_code
_entity_poly.pdbx_strand_id
1 'polypeptide(L)'
;MNQKAFIIDDDQICHFITQHLIKAENLAQEVTCFYEAGEALQLLAGALPHNMPDMIFLDLNMPRMNGWQFLDALRPYETQISSRSKIFILTSSVDLADQEKARNYPYVSGYFYKPLQTADIKAIGSLLNEARQ
;
A
#
# COMPACT_ATOMS: atom_id res chain seq x y z
N MET A 1 -19.55 4.09 3.76
CA MET A 1 -18.72 2.96 4.26
C MET A 1 -17.35 3.47 4.68
N ASN A 2 -16.84 2.93 5.78
CA ASN A 2 -15.51 3.30 6.24
C ASN A 2 -14.45 2.62 5.38
N GLN A 3 -13.60 3.43 4.78
CA GLN A 3 -12.44 2.96 4.02
C GLN A 3 -11.25 2.87 4.97
N LYS A 4 -10.49 1.81 4.83
CA LYS A 4 -9.32 1.54 5.68
C LYS A 4 -8.05 1.53 4.85
N ALA A 5 -7.02 2.18 5.34
CA ALA A 5 -5.71 2.22 4.71
C ALA A 5 -4.63 1.71 5.66
N PHE A 6 -3.71 0.93 5.13
CA PHE A 6 -2.48 0.55 5.83
C PHE A 6 -1.33 1.32 5.20
N ILE A 7 -0.44 1.84 6.04
CA ILE A 7 0.81 2.43 5.58
C ILE A 7 1.94 1.62 6.18
N ILE A 8 2.74 1.00 5.34
CA ILE A 8 3.85 0.13 5.75
C ILE A 8 5.15 0.79 5.32
N ASP A 9 5.85 1.40 6.26
CA ASP A 9 7.04 2.20 6.01
C ASP A 9 7.80 2.36 7.32
N ASP A 10 9.12 2.30 7.29
CA ASP A 10 9.93 2.49 8.50
C ASP A 10 10.20 3.97 8.80
N ASP A 11 9.82 4.89 7.91
CA ASP A 11 10.06 6.33 8.04
C ASP A 11 8.83 7.04 8.60
N GLN A 12 8.96 7.61 9.80
CA GLN A 12 7.90 8.33 10.47
C GLN A 12 7.41 9.55 9.67
N ILE A 13 8.32 10.22 8.97
CA ILE A 13 7.98 11.39 8.16
C ILE A 13 7.07 10.99 7.00
N CYS A 14 7.36 9.86 6.37
CA CYS A 14 6.52 9.33 5.30
C CYS A 14 5.11 9.02 5.80
N HIS A 15 4.99 8.42 6.99
CA HIS A 15 3.68 8.19 7.61
C HIS A 15 2.91 9.49 7.79
N PHE A 16 3.57 10.52 8.30
CA PHE A 16 2.93 11.82 8.55
C PHE A 16 2.38 12.42 7.25
N ILE A 17 3.21 12.48 6.21
CA ILE A 17 2.84 13.07 4.93
C ILE A 17 1.69 12.27 4.28
N THR A 18 1.81 10.96 4.26
CA THR A 18 0.83 10.09 3.61
C THR A 18 -0.51 10.16 4.33
N GLN A 19 -0.51 10.12 5.67
CA GLN A 19 -1.74 10.25 6.46
C GLN A 19 -2.42 11.58 6.20
N HIS A 20 -1.63 12.66 6.15
CA HIS A 20 -2.18 14.00 5.93
C HIS A 20 -2.91 14.07 4.57
N LEU A 21 -2.30 13.54 3.55
CA LEU A 21 -2.90 13.53 2.21
C LEU A 21 -4.14 12.66 2.13
N ILE A 22 -4.11 11.48 2.76
CA ILE A 22 -5.26 10.58 2.80
C ILE A 22 -6.46 11.29 3.44
N LYS A 23 -6.23 11.99 4.54
CA LYS A 23 -7.30 12.70 5.24
C LYS A 23 -7.76 13.94 4.47
N ALA A 24 -6.82 14.70 3.91
CA ALA A 24 -7.16 15.91 3.16
C ALA A 24 -8.04 15.61 1.95
N GLU A 25 -7.80 14.48 1.28
CA GLU A 25 -8.57 14.08 0.11
C GLU A 25 -9.69 13.10 0.47
N ASN A 26 -9.90 12.89 1.76
CA ASN A 26 -10.99 12.05 2.27
C ASN A 26 -10.98 10.63 1.68
N LEU A 27 -9.78 10.09 1.51
CA LEU A 27 -9.57 8.82 0.84
C LEU A 27 -9.89 7.63 1.74
N ALA A 28 -9.57 7.74 3.03
CA ALA A 28 -9.84 6.71 4.02
C ALA A 28 -10.15 7.34 5.37
N GLN A 29 -11.03 6.70 6.14
CA GLN A 29 -11.42 7.15 7.47
C GLN A 29 -10.55 6.53 8.57
N GLU A 30 -10.03 5.33 8.32
CA GLU A 30 -9.15 4.64 9.27
C GLU A 30 -7.79 4.39 8.62
N VAL A 31 -6.73 4.79 9.30
CA VAL A 31 -5.37 4.59 8.82
C VAL A 31 -4.58 3.87 9.91
N THR A 32 -3.99 2.74 9.57
CA THR A 32 -3.12 2.00 10.47
C THR A 32 -1.69 2.08 9.95
N CYS A 33 -0.78 2.46 10.83
CA CYS A 33 0.63 2.63 10.49
C CYS A 33 1.44 1.45 10.99
N PHE A 34 2.25 0.87 10.11
CA PHE A 34 3.19 -0.19 10.45
C PHE A 34 4.59 0.29 10.12
N TYR A 35 5.51 0.09 11.05
CA TYR A 35 6.92 0.45 10.86
C TYR A 35 7.75 -0.75 10.44
N GLU A 36 7.16 -1.94 10.44
CA GLU A 36 7.78 -3.18 9.98
C GLU A 36 6.78 -3.98 9.16
N ALA A 37 7.25 -4.52 8.04
CA ALA A 37 6.40 -5.29 7.13
C ALA A 37 5.87 -6.58 7.78
N GLY A 38 6.67 -7.19 8.65
CA GLY A 38 6.27 -8.42 9.33
C GLY A 38 5.02 -8.27 10.19
N GLU A 39 4.88 -7.13 10.85
CA GLU A 39 3.69 -6.85 11.67
C GLU A 39 2.45 -6.74 10.80
N ALA A 40 2.56 -6.03 9.68
CA ALA A 40 1.46 -5.89 8.74
C ALA A 40 1.07 -7.23 8.15
N LEU A 41 2.04 -8.06 7.83
CA LEU A 41 1.80 -9.38 7.25
C LEU A 41 1.03 -10.28 8.23
N GLN A 42 1.39 -10.27 9.50
CA GLN A 42 0.69 -11.04 10.53
C GLN A 42 -0.78 -10.61 10.63
N LEU A 43 -1.01 -9.30 10.63
CA LEU A 43 -2.37 -8.80 10.74
C LEU A 43 -3.20 -9.15 9.50
N LEU A 44 -2.61 -9.04 8.32
CA LEU A 44 -3.29 -9.39 7.07
C LEU A 44 -3.65 -10.87 7.02
N ALA A 45 -2.73 -11.73 7.41
CA ALA A 45 -2.98 -13.18 7.41
C ALA A 45 -4.14 -13.56 8.33
N GLY A 46 -4.26 -12.87 9.49
CA GLY A 46 -5.37 -13.09 10.41
C GLY A 46 -6.68 -12.47 9.97
N ALA A 47 -6.63 -11.49 9.09
CA ALA A 47 -7.82 -10.76 8.62
C ALA A 47 -8.49 -11.38 7.40
N LEU A 48 -7.76 -12.24 6.68
CA LEU A 48 -8.28 -12.86 5.47
C LEU A 48 -9.46 -13.78 5.78
N PRO A 49 -10.50 -13.78 4.94
CA PRO A 49 -10.69 -12.89 3.78
C PRO A 49 -11.53 -11.65 4.04
N HIS A 50 -11.95 -11.38 5.28
CA HIS A 50 -13.05 -10.44 5.53
C HIS A 50 -12.63 -9.02 5.96
N ASN A 51 -11.59 -8.86 6.75
CA ASN A 51 -11.22 -7.57 7.34
C ASN A 51 -9.99 -6.95 6.70
N MET A 52 -9.90 -7.08 5.38
CA MET A 52 -8.78 -6.52 4.62
C MET A 52 -8.92 -5.00 4.51
N PRO A 53 -7.80 -4.26 4.50
CA PRO A 53 -7.87 -2.83 4.18
C PRO A 53 -8.25 -2.63 2.72
N ASP A 54 -8.77 -1.46 2.41
CA ASP A 54 -9.12 -1.10 1.02
C ASP A 54 -7.87 -0.74 0.23
N MET A 55 -6.88 -0.18 0.90
CA MET A 55 -5.64 0.24 0.26
C MET A 55 -4.45 0.00 1.18
N ILE A 56 -3.31 -0.31 0.58
CA ILE A 56 -2.04 -0.53 1.29
C ILE A 56 -0.97 0.30 0.59
N PHE A 57 -0.31 1.16 1.35
CA PHE A 57 0.85 1.92 0.88
C PHE A 57 2.10 1.21 1.39
N LEU A 58 2.96 0.77 0.49
CA LEU A 58 4.08 -0.10 0.83
C LEU A 58 5.41 0.50 0.40
N ASP A 59 6.31 0.68 1.34
CA ASP A 59 7.69 1.05 1.06
C ASP A 59 8.49 -0.18 0.67
N LEU A 60 9.44 -0.01 -0.24
CA LEU A 60 10.29 -1.12 -0.69
C LEU A 60 11.51 -1.34 0.21
N ASN A 61 12.09 -0.27 0.74
CA ASN A 61 13.36 -0.34 1.46
C ASN A 61 13.15 -0.26 2.96
N MET A 62 12.98 -1.42 3.59
CA MET A 62 12.81 -1.53 5.03
C MET A 62 13.75 -2.60 5.57
N PRO A 63 14.22 -2.43 6.82
CA PRO A 63 15.06 -3.48 7.44
C PRO A 63 14.25 -4.74 7.73
N ARG A 64 14.93 -5.85 7.88
CA ARG A 64 14.38 -7.18 8.17
C ARG A 64 13.60 -7.75 7.00
N MET A 65 12.36 -7.27 6.78
CA MET A 65 11.55 -7.66 5.63
C MET A 65 11.33 -6.44 4.76
N ASN A 66 11.85 -6.46 3.54
CA ASN A 66 11.63 -5.37 2.59
C ASN A 66 10.28 -5.54 1.87
N GLY A 67 9.92 -4.55 1.06
CA GLY A 67 8.64 -4.56 0.35
C GLY A 67 8.48 -5.72 -0.62
N TRP A 68 9.57 -6.11 -1.27
CA TRP A 68 9.52 -7.26 -2.20
C TRP A 68 9.24 -8.56 -1.46
N GLN A 69 9.89 -8.76 -0.32
CA GLN A 69 9.65 -9.94 0.51
C GLN A 69 8.23 -9.98 1.03
N PHE A 70 7.69 -8.81 1.39
CA PHE A 70 6.29 -8.68 1.81
C PHE A 70 5.35 -9.10 0.67
N LEU A 71 5.58 -8.59 -0.53
CA LEU A 71 4.77 -8.95 -1.70
C LEU A 71 4.86 -10.43 -2.03
N ASP A 72 6.06 -11.02 -1.91
CA ASP A 72 6.24 -12.45 -2.15
C ASP A 72 5.46 -13.28 -1.13
N ALA A 73 5.42 -12.83 0.12
CA ALA A 73 4.67 -13.52 1.17
C ALA A 73 3.15 -13.46 0.93
N LEU A 74 2.68 -12.44 0.22
CA LEU A 74 1.26 -12.31 -0.13
C LEU A 74 0.86 -13.12 -1.37
N ARG A 75 1.82 -13.63 -2.12
CA ARG A 75 1.54 -14.33 -3.39
C ARG A 75 0.53 -15.48 -3.25
N PRO A 76 0.58 -16.33 -2.20
CA PRO A 76 -0.43 -17.38 -2.04
C PRO A 76 -1.85 -16.85 -1.85
N TYR A 77 -1.99 -15.58 -1.48
CA TYR A 77 -3.30 -14.95 -1.21
C TYR A 77 -3.68 -13.96 -2.30
N GLU A 78 -3.06 -14.05 -3.46
CA GLU A 78 -3.21 -13.07 -4.55
C GLU A 78 -4.66 -12.82 -4.92
N THR A 79 -5.48 -13.86 -5.01
CA THR A 79 -6.88 -13.71 -5.39
C THR A 79 -7.66 -12.90 -4.36
N GLN A 80 -7.48 -13.22 -3.08
CA GLN A 80 -8.17 -12.51 -2.00
C GLN A 80 -7.72 -11.06 -1.93
N ILE A 81 -6.41 -10.83 -2.08
CA ILE A 81 -5.83 -9.49 -2.05
C ILE A 81 -6.39 -8.65 -3.21
N SER A 82 -6.35 -9.19 -4.42
CA SER A 82 -6.80 -8.46 -5.61
C SER A 82 -8.27 -8.08 -5.55
N SER A 83 -9.10 -8.91 -4.91
CA SER A 83 -10.54 -8.64 -4.83
C SER A 83 -10.90 -7.65 -3.73
N ARG A 84 -10.03 -7.44 -2.74
CA ARG A 84 -10.37 -6.65 -1.55
C ARG A 84 -9.50 -5.41 -1.36
N SER A 85 -8.25 -5.46 -1.79
CA SER A 85 -7.27 -4.43 -1.48
C SER A 85 -6.55 -3.96 -2.72
N LYS A 86 -6.18 -2.68 -2.74
CA LYS A 86 -5.29 -2.11 -3.77
C LYS A 86 -3.95 -1.82 -3.10
N ILE A 87 -2.87 -2.32 -3.68
CA ILE A 87 -1.52 -2.09 -3.16
C ILE A 87 -0.82 -1.06 -4.01
N PHE A 88 -0.33 -0.01 -3.35
CA PHE A 88 0.43 1.06 -4.00
C PHE A 88 1.83 1.09 -3.42
N ILE A 89 2.84 0.92 -4.26
CA ILE A 89 4.23 1.05 -3.85
C ILE A 89 4.56 2.53 -3.74
N LEU A 90 5.20 2.89 -2.64
CA LEU A 90 5.62 4.26 -2.36
C LEU A 90 7.11 4.21 -2.00
N THR A 91 7.97 4.68 -2.90
CA THR A 91 9.41 4.48 -2.78
C THR A 91 10.21 5.73 -3.09
N SER A 92 11.40 5.84 -2.48
CA SER A 92 12.38 6.85 -2.85
C SER A 92 13.35 6.37 -3.93
N SER A 93 13.25 5.10 -4.31
CA SER A 93 14.13 4.52 -5.34
C SER A 93 13.74 5.01 -6.73
N VAL A 94 14.72 5.54 -7.47
CA VAL A 94 14.54 5.92 -8.88
C VAL A 94 15.14 4.88 -9.83
N ASP A 95 15.48 3.71 -9.31
CA ASP A 95 16.04 2.63 -10.10
C ASP A 95 14.98 1.99 -10.99
N LEU A 96 15.22 1.99 -12.29
CA LEU A 96 14.30 1.39 -13.24
C LEU A 96 14.12 -0.10 -13.03
N ALA A 97 15.11 -0.79 -12.44
CA ALA A 97 14.98 -2.21 -12.12
C ALA A 97 13.87 -2.47 -11.12
N ASP A 98 13.69 -1.59 -10.13
CA ASP A 98 12.58 -1.72 -9.17
C ASP A 98 11.24 -1.53 -9.86
N GLN A 99 11.15 -0.55 -10.74
CA GLN A 99 9.92 -0.29 -11.48
C GLN A 99 9.54 -1.47 -12.38
N GLU A 100 10.52 -2.05 -13.05
CA GLU A 100 10.33 -3.25 -13.87
C GLU A 100 9.90 -4.44 -13.02
N LYS A 101 10.54 -4.61 -11.86
CA LYS A 101 10.23 -5.72 -10.96
C LYS A 101 8.77 -5.67 -10.48
N ALA A 102 8.21 -4.48 -10.30
CA ALA A 102 6.83 -4.32 -9.85
C ALA A 102 5.84 -4.97 -10.83
N ARG A 103 6.19 -5.08 -12.09
CA ARG A 103 5.34 -5.71 -13.12
C ARG A 103 5.12 -7.20 -12.88
N ASN A 104 5.99 -7.84 -12.09
CA ASN A 104 5.85 -9.26 -11.76
C ASN A 104 4.83 -9.51 -10.66
N TYR A 105 4.19 -8.46 -10.15
CA TYR A 105 3.20 -8.54 -9.07
C TYR A 105 1.88 -7.94 -9.57
N PRO A 106 1.00 -8.75 -10.19
CA PRO A 106 -0.26 -8.24 -10.77
C PRO A 106 -1.18 -7.59 -9.74
N TYR A 107 -1.01 -7.91 -8.45
CA TYR A 107 -1.81 -7.34 -7.37
C TYR A 107 -1.27 -6.00 -6.87
N VAL A 108 -0.21 -5.47 -7.48
CA VAL A 108 0.23 -4.09 -7.26
C VAL A 108 -0.52 -3.20 -8.23
N SER A 109 -1.20 -2.20 -7.68
CA SER A 109 -2.09 -1.33 -8.46
C SER A 109 -1.43 -0.03 -8.91
N GLY A 110 -0.33 0.36 -8.28
CA GLY A 110 0.37 1.58 -8.65
C GLY A 110 1.74 1.68 -8.02
N TYR A 111 2.56 2.57 -8.59
CA TYR A 111 3.95 2.78 -8.19
C TYR A 111 4.20 4.28 -8.13
N PHE A 112 4.52 4.80 -6.95
CA PHE A 112 4.67 6.23 -6.73
C PHE A 112 5.99 6.54 -6.04
N TYR A 113 6.51 7.74 -6.27
CA TYR A 113 7.76 8.19 -5.68
C TYR A 113 7.49 9.06 -4.46
N LYS A 114 8.35 8.92 -3.45
CA LYS A 114 8.30 9.78 -2.26
C LYS A 114 8.88 11.15 -2.57
N PRO A 115 8.37 12.20 -1.97
CA PRO A 115 7.18 12.24 -1.12
C PRO A 115 5.91 12.15 -1.96
N LEU A 116 4.91 11.46 -1.42
CA LEU A 116 3.60 11.38 -2.08
C LEU A 116 3.04 12.80 -2.21
N GLN A 117 2.46 13.10 -3.36
CA GLN A 117 1.94 14.43 -3.64
C GLN A 117 0.45 14.40 -3.86
N THR A 118 -0.16 15.60 -3.84
CA THR A 118 -1.62 15.73 -4.02
C THR A 118 -2.08 15.10 -5.35
N ALA A 119 -1.31 15.30 -6.42
CA ALA A 119 -1.65 14.70 -7.71
C ALA A 119 -1.66 13.18 -7.65
N ASP A 120 -0.73 12.59 -6.89
CA ASP A 120 -0.65 11.15 -6.72
C ASP A 120 -1.87 10.62 -5.97
N ILE A 121 -2.25 11.30 -4.87
CA ILE A 121 -3.38 10.85 -4.06
C ILE A 121 -4.70 10.98 -4.83
N LYS A 122 -4.82 11.99 -5.68
CA LYS A 122 -6.00 12.13 -6.54
C LYS A 122 -6.07 11.02 -7.58
N ALA A 123 -4.94 10.63 -8.16
CA ALA A 123 -4.88 9.51 -9.10
C ALA A 123 -5.28 8.21 -8.41
N ILE A 124 -4.82 8.00 -7.18
CA ILE A 124 -5.19 6.84 -6.38
C ILE A 124 -6.70 6.83 -6.11
N GLY A 125 -7.25 8.00 -5.75
CA GLY A 125 -8.68 8.14 -5.52
C GLY A 125 -9.51 7.75 -6.74
N SER A 126 -9.07 8.15 -7.93
CA SER A 126 -9.73 7.78 -9.17
C SER A 126 -9.71 6.28 -9.41
N LEU A 127 -8.56 5.63 -9.17
CA LEU A 127 -8.44 4.19 -9.31
C LEU A 127 -9.38 3.45 -8.35
N LEU A 128 -9.49 3.92 -7.11
CA LEU A 128 -10.37 3.31 -6.12
C LEU A 128 -11.84 3.48 -6.50
N ASN A 129 -12.22 4.63 -7.04
CA ASN A 129 -13.59 4.87 -7.48
C ASN A 129 -13.96 3.99 -8.67
N GLU A 130 -13.07 3.81 -9.62
CA GLU A 130 -13.30 2.92 -10.75
C GLU A 130 -13.53 1.48 -10.29
N ALA A 131 -12.75 1.02 -9.32
CA ALA A 131 -12.86 -0.34 -8.80
C ALA A 131 -14.19 -0.58 -8.07
N ARG A 132 -14.85 0.49 -7.60
CA ARG A 132 -16.13 0.40 -6.87
C ARG A 132 -17.36 0.49 -7.75
N GLN A 133 -17.17 0.82 -9.01
CA GLN A 133 -18.29 0.90 -9.96
C GLN A 133 -18.63 -0.48 -10.57
#